data_e40f7161b515361a2460ca59671a734a
#
_entry.id   e40f7161b515361a2460ca59671a734a
#
_cell.length_a   1.000
_cell.length_b   1.000
_cell.length_c   1.000
_cell.angle_alpha   90.00
_cell.angle_beta   90.00
_cell.angle_gamma   90.00
#
_symmetry.space_group_name_H-M   'P 1'
#
loop_
_entity.id
_entity.type
_entity.pdbx_description
1 polymer ?
#
loop_
_entity_poly.entity_id
_entity_poly.type
_entity_poly.pdbx_seq_one_letter_code
_entity_poly.pdbx_strand_id
1 'polypeptide(L)'
;MKRIGEHTWIFPLESEKDRPNLGYIRGDRMAVAVDAGHSSSHVEDFYRALGAEMLPLPDLTVITHWHWDHTFGMHAVHGRTLARPETNAHLEEILYRMKNDPGFSKKFLNSDVCIRKEYAGGVPLAVVLSDEEIKKDTVQS
;
A
#
# COMPACT_ATOMS: atom_id res chain seq x y z
N MET A 1 14.53 -8.08 -3.04
CA MET A 1 13.92 -7.79 -4.36
C MET A 1 14.22 -8.90 -5.33
N LYS A 2 13.24 -9.25 -6.11
CA LYS A 2 13.40 -10.25 -7.16
C LYS A 2 13.10 -9.59 -8.51
N ARG A 3 14.08 -9.58 -9.41
CA ARG A 3 13.89 -9.06 -10.76
C ARG A 3 13.16 -10.11 -11.59
N ILE A 4 12.06 -9.75 -12.23
CA ILE A 4 11.24 -10.64 -13.04
C ILE A 4 11.19 -10.25 -14.51
N GLY A 5 11.78 -9.15 -14.88
CA GLY A 5 11.84 -8.64 -16.24
C GLY A 5 12.91 -7.58 -16.36
N GLU A 6 13.07 -7.02 -17.54
CA GLU A 6 14.09 -5.98 -17.80
C GLU A 6 13.86 -4.74 -16.95
N HIS A 7 12.58 -4.37 -16.73
CA HIS A 7 12.19 -3.15 -15.98
C HIS A 7 11.26 -3.45 -14.81
N THR A 8 11.15 -4.69 -14.37
CA THR A 8 10.15 -5.10 -13.40
C THR A 8 10.77 -5.92 -12.28
N TRP A 9 10.41 -5.57 -11.04
CA TRP A 9 10.84 -6.26 -9.82
C TRP A 9 9.64 -6.56 -8.93
N ILE A 10 9.82 -7.53 -8.05
CA ILE A 10 8.88 -7.85 -6.99
C ILE A 10 9.60 -7.79 -5.65
N PHE A 11 8.99 -7.12 -4.66
CA PHE A 11 9.35 -7.28 -3.27
C PHE A 11 8.53 -8.45 -2.74
N PRO A 12 9.19 -9.59 -2.41
CA PRO A 12 8.46 -10.84 -2.20
C PRO A 12 7.54 -10.82 -0.99
N LEU A 13 6.47 -11.61 -1.09
CA LEU A 13 5.51 -11.81 0.00
C LEU A 13 6.17 -12.43 1.23
N GLU A 14 5.59 -12.14 2.39
CA GLU A 14 5.90 -12.80 3.67
C GLU A 14 4.58 -13.24 4.30
N SER A 15 4.19 -14.51 4.07
CA SER A 15 2.90 -15.02 4.52
C SER A 15 2.71 -14.99 6.04
N GLU A 16 3.79 -15.16 6.80
CA GLU A 16 3.74 -15.10 8.27
C GLU A 16 3.33 -13.74 8.80
N LYS A 17 3.61 -12.67 8.05
CA LYS A 17 3.25 -11.30 8.39
C LYS A 17 2.04 -10.79 7.61
N ASP A 18 1.45 -11.62 6.77
CA ASP A 18 0.37 -11.26 5.86
C ASP A 18 0.79 -10.16 4.87
N ARG A 19 2.06 -10.14 4.51
CA ARG A 19 2.60 -9.19 3.54
C ARG A 19 2.46 -9.74 2.13
N PRO A 20 1.72 -9.05 1.24
CA PRO A 20 1.62 -9.45 -0.16
C PRO A 20 2.89 -9.10 -0.92
N ASN A 21 2.99 -9.59 -2.16
CA ASN A 21 3.99 -9.09 -3.10
C ASN A 21 3.72 -7.62 -3.41
N LEU A 22 4.78 -6.82 -3.45
CA LEU A 22 4.70 -5.46 -3.97
C LEU A 22 5.43 -5.40 -5.29
N GLY A 23 4.82 -4.76 -6.28
CA GLY A 23 5.40 -4.63 -7.61
C GLY A 23 6.18 -3.33 -7.78
N TYR A 24 7.16 -3.35 -8.68
CA TYR A 24 7.93 -2.16 -9.03
C TYR A 24 8.28 -2.20 -10.52
N ILE A 25 7.99 -1.12 -11.21
CA ILE A 25 8.27 -0.99 -12.64
C ILE A 25 9.05 0.30 -12.85
N ARG A 26 10.22 0.17 -13.46
CA ARG A 26 11.03 1.34 -13.80
C ARG A 26 10.85 1.67 -15.27
N GLY A 27 10.17 2.78 -15.56
CA GLY A 27 10.04 3.32 -16.90
C GLY A 27 11.16 4.32 -17.21
N ASP A 28 11.15 4.88 -18.39
CA ASP A 28 12.15 5.87 -18.82
C ASP A 28 12.01 7.19 -18.09
N ARG A 29 10.78 7.55 -17.70
CA ARG A 29 10.47 8.85 -17.09
C ARG A 29 10.06 8.77 -15.64
N MET A 30 9.53 7.63 -15.22
CA MET A 30 9.05 7.47 -13.85
C MET A 30 9.16 6.03 -13.39
N ALA A 31 9.18 5.85 -12.09
CA ALA A 31 9.06 4.56 -11.45
C ALA A 31 7.67 4.41 -10.83
N VAL A 32 7.07 3.24 -10.98
CA VAL A 32 5.73 2.94 -10.50
C VAL A 32 5.78 1.74 -9.57
N ALA A 33 5.19 1.87 -8.39
CA ALA A 33 4.94 0.74 -7.50
C ALA A 33 3.51 0.25 -7.65
N VAL A 34 3.30 -1.03 -7.40
CA VAL A 34 1.97 -1.65 -7.40
C VAL A 34 1.70 -2.12 -5.98
N ASP A 35 0.68 -1.54 -5.37
CA ASP A 35 0.25 -1.68 -3.98
C ASP A 35 1.20 -1.05 -2.96
N ALA A 36 0.63 -0.69 -1.83
CA ALA A 36 1.31 0.09 -0.80
C ALA A 36 1.64 -0.72 0.45
N GLY A 37 1.34 -2.01 0.46
CA GLY A 37 1.60 -2.85 1.61
C GLY A 37 0.64 -2.62 2.77
N HIS A 38 0.91 -3.29 3.88
CA HIS A 38 0.00 -3.35 5.02
C HIS A 38 0.30 -2.32 6.12
N SER A 39 1.41 -1.60 5.99
CA SER A 39 1.86 -0.67 7.06
C SER A 39 3.02 0.18 6.57
N SER A 40 3.34 1.21 7.35
CA SER A 40 4.55 2.01 7.11
C SER A 40 5.83 1.16 7.15
N SER A 41 5.90 0.18 8.06
CA SER A 41 7.08 -0.70 8.14
C SER A 41 7.27 -1.53 6.87
N HIS A 42 6.19 -1.98 6.26
CA HIS A 42 6.25 -2.71 4.99
C HIS A 42 6.78 -1.81 3.86
N VAL A 43 6.31 -0.58 3.79
CA VAL A 43 6.79 0.42 2.82
C VAL A 43 8.27 0.73 3.05
N GLU A 44 8.68 0.92 4.29
CA GLU A 44 10.07 1.20 4.62
C GLU A 44 11.00 0.05 4.20
N ASP A 45 10.62 -1.18 4.47
CA ASP A 45 11.40 -2.36 4.07
C ASP A 45 11.48 -2.48 2.55
N PHE A 46 10.37 -2.21 1.85
CA PHE A 46 10.35 -2.19 0.39
C PHE A 46 11.30 -1.12 -0.16
N TYR A 47 11.25 0.09 0.38
CA TYR A 47 12.10 1.18 -0.07
C TYR A 47 13.58 0.94 0.25
N ARG A 48 13.86 0.30 1.37
CA ARG A 48 15.23 -0.12 1.71
C ARG A 48 15.74 -1.14 0.70
N ALA A 49 14.90 -2.08 0.29
CA ALA A 49 15.25 -3.05 -0.74
C ALA A 49 15.49 -2.39 -2.10
N LEU A 50 14.69 -1.39 -2.46
CA LEU A 50 14.93 -0.60 -3.68
C LEU A 50 16.29 0.09 -3.63
N GLY A 51 16.62 0.70 -2.50
CA GLY A 51 17.91 1.37 -2.31
C GLY A 51 19.08 0.42 -2.44
N ALA A 52 18.96 -0.80 -1.93
CA ALA A 52 20.00 -1.83 -2.05
C ALA A 52 20.24 -2.25 -3.52
N GLU A 53 19.23 -2.13 -4.38
CA GLU A 53 19.33 -2.38 -5.82
C GLU A 53 19.66 -1.10 -6.61
N MET A 54 19.89 0.00 -5.93
CA MET A 54 20.14 1.31 -6.55
C MET A 54 18.99 1.78 -7.45
N LEU A 55 17.77 1.41 -7.08
CA LEU A 55 16.56 1.80 -7.79
C LEU A 55 15.93 3.03 -7.14
N PRO A 56 15.40 3.98 -7.93
CA PRO A 56 14.76 5.17 -7.37
C PRO A 56 13.44 4.83 -6.66
N LEU A 57 13.03 5.68 -5.73
CA LEU A 57 11.72 5.57 -5.11
C LEU A 57 10.63 5.77 -6.16
N PRO A 58 9.47 5.10 -6.01
CA PRO A 58 8.40 5.26 -6.98
C PRO A 58 7.81 6.68 -6.94
N ASP A 59 7.51 7.22 -8.11
CA ASP A 59 6.83 8.50 -8.26
C ASP A 59 5.32 8.33 -8.13
N LEU A 60 4.84 7.13 -8.39
CA LEU A 60 3.43 6.77 -8.39
C LEU A 60 3.28 5.37 -7.80
N THR A 61 2.31 5.21 -6.91
CA THR A 61 1.88 3.89 -6.42
C THR A 61 0.45 3.65 -6.86
N VAL A 62 0.24 2.57 -7.61
CA VAL A 62 -1.09 2.17 -8.10
C VAL A 62 -1.65 1.10 -7.17
N ILE A 63 -2.87 1.28 -6.70
CA ILE A 63 -3.52 0.38 -5.77
C ILE A 63 -4.44 -0.56 -6.55
N THR A 64 -4.28 -1.88 -6.34
CA THR A 64 -5.08 -2.88 -7.03
C THR A 64 -6.46 -3.04 -6.43
N HIS A 65 -6.56 -3.01 -5.10
CA HIS A 65 -7.84 -3.15 -4.39
C HIS A 65 -7.72 -2.64 -2.95
N TRP A 66 -8.84 -2.59 -2.23
CA TRP A 66 -8.94 -1.89 -0.94
C TRP A 66 -8.44 -2.65 0.28
N HIS A 67 -8.18 -3.97 0.20
CA HIS A 67 -7.79 -4.78 1.37
C HIS A 67 -6.62 -4.15 2.14
N TRP A 68 -6.64 -4.31 3.44
CA TRP A 68 -5.73 -3.62 4.36
C TRP A 68 -4.24 -3.86 4.03
N ASP A 69 -3.92 -5.09 3.64
CA ASP A 69 -2.55 -5.49 3.35
C ASP A 69 -1.98 -4.86 2.07
N HIS A 70 -2.84 -4.24 1.25
CA HIS A 70 -2.47 -3.51 0.03
C HIS A 70 -2.58 -1.99 0.15
N THR A 71 -3.27 -1.48 1.18
CA THR A 71 -3.62 -0.07 1.26
C THR A 71 -3.17 0.65 2.52
N PHE A 72 -2.94 -0.06 3.63
CA PHE A 72 -2.67 0.60 4.91
C PHE A 72 -1.27 1.23 4.98
N GLY A 73 -0.40 0.93 4.05
CA GLY A 73 0.88 1.63 3.89
C GLY A 73 0.80 2.89 3.04
N MET A 74 -0.36 3.22 2.44
CA MET A 74 -0.50 4.35 1.52
C MET A 74 -0.07 5.70 2.12
N HIS A 75 -0.29 5.91 3.40
CA HIS A 75 0.09 7.15 4.08
C HIS A 75 1.61 7.36 4.15
N ALA A 76 2.39 6.32 3.92
CA ALA A 76 3.85 6.35 4.03
C ALA A 76 4.58 6.31 2.69
N VAL A 77 3.87 6.23 1.56
CA VAL A 77 4.52 6.11 0.25
C VAL A 77 5.06 7.44 -0.24
N HIS A 78 6.12 7.34 -1.03
CA HIS A 78 6.69 8.46 -1.76
C HIS A 78 5.89 8.73 -3.02
N GLY A 79 5.75 10.00 -3.38
CA GLY A 79 5.01 10.39 -4.56
C GLY A 79 3.51 10.31 -4.37
N ARG A 80 2.79 10.22 -5.46
CA ARG A 80 1.33 10.21 -5.47
C ARG A 80 0.78 8.79 -5.54
N THR A 81 -0.48 8.64 -5.17
CA THR A 81 -1.20 7.37 -5.21
C THR A 81 -2.37 7.45 -6.18
N LEU A 82 -2.67 6.33 -6.81
CA LEU A 82 -3.73 6.21 -7.81
C LEU A 82 -4.54 4.95 -7.54
N ALA A 83 -5.85 5.08 -7.43
CA ALA A 83 -6.75 3.94 -7.21
C ALA A 83 -8.05 4.15 -7.97
N ARG A 84 -8.82 3.08 -8.09
CA ARG A 84 -10.17 3.17 -8.67
C ARG A 84 -11.13 3.83 -7.67
N PRO A 85 -12.20 4.48 -8.16
CA PRO A 85 -13.19 5.08 -7.27
C PRO A 85 -13.79 4.08 -6.26
N GLU A 86 -13.99 2.83 -6.66
CA GLU A 86 -14.52 1.79 -5.79
C GLU A 86 -13.59 1.50 -4.61
N THR A 87 -12.29 1.54 -4.82
CA THR A 87 -11.31 1.37 -3.77
C THR A 87 -11.42 2.49 -2.74
N ASN A 88 -11.48 3.74 -3.20
CA ASN A 88 -11.63 4.90 -2.32
C ASN A 88 -12.96 4.89 -1.58
N ALA A 89 -14.03 4.41 -2.20
CA ALA A 89 -15.33 4.28 -1.53
C ALA A 89 -15.26 3.32 -0.34
N HIS A 90 -14.58 2.20 -0.49
CA HIS A 90 -14.36 1.26 0.63
C HIS A 90 -13.50 1.87 1.73
N LEU A 91 -12.42 2.56 1.37
CA LEU A 91 -11.55 3.21 2.34
C LEU A 91 -12.26 4.34 3.08
N GLU A 92 -13.09 5.10 2.39
CA GLU A 92 -13.90 6.16 2.99
C GLU A 92 -14.88 5.59 4.03
N GLU A 93 -15.51 4.46 3.74
CA GLU A 93 -16.39 3.79 4.69
C GLU A 93 -15.63 3.31 5.93
N ILE A 94 -14.44 2.75 5.75
CA ILE A 94 -13.59 2.33 6.87
C ILE A 94 -13.26 3.54 7.76
N LEU A 95 -12.85 4.64 7.14
CA LEU A 95 -12.57 5.89 7.86
C LEU A 95 -13.78 6.40 8.64
N TYR A 96 -14.95 6.38 8.00
CA TYR A 96 -16.20 6.79 8.65
C TYR A 96 -16.50 5.93 9.87
N ARG A 97 -16.38 4.62 9.75
CA ARG A 97 -16.62 3.70 10.87
C ARG A 97 -15.63 3.88 12.00
N MET A 98 -14.35 4.13 11.68
CA MET A 98 -13.33 4.40 12.69
C MET A 98 -13.64 5.65 13.50
N LYS A 99 -14.24 6.66 12.87
CA LYS A 99 -14.60 7.92 13.54
C LYS A 99 -15.92 7.84 14.32
N ASN A 100 -16.89 7.07 13.83
CA ASN A 100 -18.26 7.13 14.30
C ASN A 100 -18.75 5.88 15.04
N ASP A 101 -18.01 4.78 14.97
CA ASP A 101 -18.33 3.53 15.68
C ASP A 101 -17.24 3.28 16.74
N PRO A 102 -17.53 3.50 18.04
CA PRO A 102 -16.52 3.40 19.08
C PRO A 102 -15.81 2.05 19.19
N GLY A 103 -16.46 0.97 18.77
CA GLY A 103 -15.88 -0.38 18.85
C GLY A 103 -15.20 -0.85 17.59
N PHE A 104 -15.31 -0.11 16.50
CA PHE A 104 -14.88 -0.57 15.19
C PHE A 104 -13.37 -0.79 15.09
N SER A 105 -12.57 0.19 15.51
CA SER A 105 -11.10 0.09 15.43
C SER A 105 -10.58 -1.08 16.26
N LYS A 106 -11.11 -1.28 17.46
CA LYS A 106 -10.73 -2.38 18.33
C LYS A 106 -11.11 -3.72 17.71
N LYS A 107 -12.31 -3.83 17.18
CA LYS A 107 -12.80 -5.04 16.52
C LYS A 107 -11.99 -5.35 15.27
N PHE A 108 -11.66 -4.33 14.50
CA PHE A 108 -10.82 -4.46 13.30
C PHE A 108 -9.43 -4.96 13.67
N LEU A 109 -8.77 -4.33 14.65
CA LEU A 109 -7.44 -4.73 15.11
C LEU A 109 -7.39 -6.16 15.63
N ASN A 110 -8.49 -6.70 16.15
CA ASN A 110 -8.55 -8.05 16.66
C ASN A 110 -9.09 -9.06 15.64
N SER A 111 -9.44 -8.63 14.43
CA SER A 111 -10.00 -9.52 13.40
C SER A 111 -8.96 -10.45 12.78
N ASP A 112 -7.68 -10.12 12.86
CA ASP A 112 -6.60 -10.90 12.27
C ASP A 112 -5.34 -10.78 13.14
N VAL A 113 -4.65 -11.91 13.33
CA VAL A 113 -3.45 -11.94 14.18
C VAL A 113 -2.33 -11.06 13.62
N CYS A 114 -2.20 -10.98 12.31
CA CYS A 114 -1.17 -10.15 11.68
C CYS A 114 -1.45 -8.67 11.84
N ILE A 115 -2.73 -8.24 11.72
CA ILE A 115 -3.14 -6.86 11.99
C ILE A 115 -2.81 -6.50 13.44
N ARG A 116 -3.20 -7.36 14.36
CA ARG A 116 -2.97 -7.14 15.79
C ARG A 116 -1.48 -6.99 16.10
N LYS A 117 -0.64 -7.86 15.55
CA LYS A 117 0.81 -7.80 15.78
C LYS A 117 1.42 -6.53 15.18
N GLU A 118 1.02 -6.16 13.97
CA GLU A 118 1.59 -5.01 13.28
C GLU A 118 1.24 -3.69 13.98
N TYR A 119 0.03 -3.57 14.49
CA TYR A 119 -0.45 -2.32 15.08
C TYR A 119 -0.49 -2.31 16.61
N ALA A 120 -0.05 -3.37 17.27
CA ALA A 120 -0.05 -3.45 18.75
C ALA A 120 1.09 -2.66 19.41
N GLY A 121 2.17 -2.39 18.70
CA GLY A 121 3.37 -1.76 19.25
C GLY A 121 3.35 -0.24 19.30
N GLY A 122 2.17 0.39 19.29
CA GLY A 122 2.06 1.85 19.28
C GLY A 122 2.15 2.46 17.88
N VAL A 123 2.20 1.64 16.83
CA VAL A 123 2.13 2.13 15.45
C VAL A 123 0.70 2.56 15.18
N PRO A 124 0.44 3.83 14.81
CA PRO A 124 -0.92 4.27 14.56
C PRO A 124 -1.49 3.63 13.29
N LEU A 125 -2.71 3.16 13.39
CA LEU A 125 -3.47 2.72 12.23
C LEU A 125 -3.87 3.95 11.44
N ALA A 126 -3.35 4.08 10.22
CA ALA A 126 -3.66 5.19 9.35
C ALA A 126 -4.31 4.70 8.06
N VAL A 127 -5.50 5.20 7.77
CA VAL A 127 -6.21 4.91 6.53
C VAL A 127 -6.39 6.22 5.79
N VAL A 128 -5.94 6.25 4.54
CA VAL A 128 -6.06 7.43 3.67
C VAL A 128 -6.65 7.02 2.34
N LEU A 129 -7.21 7.98 1.62
CA LEU A 129 -7.67 7.78 0.25
C LEU A 129 -6.50 8.03 -0.70
N SER A 130 -6.61 7.51 -1.94
CA SER A 130 -5.62 7.83 -2.96
C SER A 130 -5.69 9.31 -3.36
N ASP A 131 -4.56 9.85 -3.82
CA ASP A 131 -4.49 11.24 -4.29
C ASP A 131 -5.31 11.45 -5.56
N GLU A 132 -5.35 10.44 -6.42
CA GLU A 132 -6.03 10.49 -7.70
C GLU A 132 -6.84 9.22 -7.92
N GLU A 133 -7.88 9.31 -8.76
CA GLU A 133 -8.71 8.16 -9.13
C GLU A 133 -8.55 7.81 -10.60
N ILE A 134 -8.52 6.51 -10.89
CA ILE A 134 -8.47 6.02 -12.27
C ILE A 134 -9.86 6.22 -12.88
N LYS A 135 -9.92 7.01 -13.94
CA LYS A 135 -11.13 7.19 -14.72
C LYS A 135 -11.08 6.22 -15.91
N LYS A 136 -12.26 5.82 -16.38
CA LYS A 136 -12.37 5.00 -17.58
C LYS A 136 -11.62 5.68 -18.74
N ASP A 137 -10.82 4.90 -19.45
CA ASP A 137 -10.04 5.35 -20.61
C ASP A 137 -8.95 6.39 -20.27
N THR A 138 -8.51 6.45 -18.99
CA THR A 138 -7.43 7.33 -18.59
C THR A 138 -6.08 6.73 -19.00
N VAL A 139 -5.24 7.54 -19.64
CA VAL A 139 -3.86 7.20 -19.93
C VAL A 139 -2.95 8.10 -19.07
N GLN A 140 -2.09 7.47 -18.28
CA GLN A 140 -1.09 8.16 -17.47
C GLN A 140 0.21 8.24 -18.25
N SER A 141 0.70 9.44 -18.49
CA SER A 141 1.95 9.67 -19.21
C SER A 141 3.05 10.23 -18.32
#